data_56368b2331cf41568c068a490c67b168
#
_entry.id   56368b2331cf41568c068a490c67b168
#
_cell.length_a   1.000
_cell.length_b   1.000
_cell.length_c   1.000
_cell.angle_alpha   90.00
_cell.angle_beta   90.00
_cell.angle_gamma   90.00
#
_symmetry.space_group_name_H-M   'P 1'
#
loop_
_entity.id
_entity.type
_entity.pdbx_description
1 polymer ?
#
loop_
_entity_poly.entity_id
_entity_poly.type
_entity_poly.pdbx_seq_one_letter_code
_entity_poly.pdbx_strand_id
1 'polypeptide(L)'
;MKTFLVSLLGILLACCLTGPSRAGSEPDKELTKQVADILTECKKITPGATRAELLKVFTTEGGISTATRRTFAHRRCPYIKVDVEFTPSESKQKPLEERPTDTIRKISRPYLEWSIGD
;
A
#
# COMPACT_ATOMS: atom_id res chain seq x y z
N MET A 1 -50.35 -67.40 -12.37
CA MET A 1 -51.46 -66.45 -12.26
C MET A 1 -51.08 -65.28 -11.44
N LYS A 2 -51.04 -64.15 -12.11
CA LYS A 2 -51.09 -62.78 -11.66
C LYS A 2 -50.33 -62.39 -10.36
N THR A 3 -49.12 -62.03 -10.52
CA THR A 3 -48.33 -61.28 -9.53
C THR A 3 -48.35 -59.79 -9.93
N PHE A 4 -48.94 -58.97 -9.08
CA PHE A 4 -48.92 -57.54 -9.21
C PHE A 4 -47.61 -57.00 -8.63
N LEU A 5 -46.79 -56.43 -9.47
CA LEU A 5 -45.60 -55.72 -9.10
C LEU A 5 -45.97 -54.23 -8.82
N VAL A 6 -45.92 -53.84 -7.57
CA VAL A 6 -46.09 -52.46 -7.16
C VAL A 6 -44.72 -51.79 -7.22
N SER A 7 -44.56 -50.98 -8.23
CA SER A 7 -43.35 -50.15 -8.38
C SER A 7 -43.46 -48.93 -7.46
N LEU A 8 -42.63 -48.92 -6.41
CA LEU A 8 -42.50 -47.77 -5.53
C LEU A 8 -41.51 -46.78 -6.13
N LEU A 9 -42.03 -45.74 -6.75
CA LEU A 9 -41.22 -44.66 -7.32
C LEU A 9 -40.78 -43.73 -6.19
N GLY A 10 -39.58 -43.92 -5.71
CA GLY A 10 -38.94 -43.03 -4.75
C GLY A 10 -38.45 -41.78 -5.45
N ILE A 11 -39.16 -40.67 -5.28
CA ILE A 11 -38.69 -39.35 -5.73
C ILE A 11 -37.67 -38.87 -4.73
N LEU A 12 -36.38 -38.96 -5.11
CA LEU A 12 -35.29 -38.35 -4.37
C LEU A 12 -35.23 -36.85 -4.73
N LEU A 13 -35.82 -36.01 -3.87
CA LEU A 13 -35.73 -34.56 -3.99
C LEU A 13 -34.33 -34.11 -3.53
N ALA A 14 -33.38 -34.05 -4.45
CA ALA A 14 -32.08 -33.46 -4.20
C ALA A 14 -32.23 -31.94 -4.10
N CYS A 15 -32.35 -31.42 -2.88
CA CYS A 15 -32.19 -30.00 -2.61
C CYS A 15 -30.75 -29.63 -2.85
N CYS A 16 -30.44 -29.19 -4.06
CA CYS A 16 -29.21 -28.44 -4.35
C CYS A 16 -29.29 -27.08 -3.68
N LEU A 17 -28.76 -26.98 -2.47
CA LEU A 17 -28.43 -25.71 -1.83
C LEU A 17 -27.19 -25.14 -2.53
N THR A 18 -27.38 -24.58 -3.72
CA THR A 18 -26.41 -23.69 -4.33
C THR A 18 -26.48 -22.35 -3.60
N GLY A 19 -25.77 -22.27 -2.45
CA GLY A 19 -25.49 -20.99 -1.84
C GLY A 19 -24.76 -20.10 -2.84
N PRO A 20 -24.96 -18.78 -2.81
CA PRO A 20 -24.19 -17.89 -3.66
C PRO A 20 -22.72 -18.07 -3.28
N SER A 21 -21.97 -18.73 -4.13
CA SER A 21 -20.52 -18.68 -4.08
C SER A 21 -20.16 -17.19 -4.24
N ARG A 22 -19.74 -16.55 -3.15
CA ARG A 22 -18.96 -15.33 -3.26
C ARG A 22 -17.69 -15.74 -3.98
N ALA A 23 -17.74 -15.67 -5.29
CA ALA A 23 -16.53 -15.63 -6.10
C ALA A 23 -15.80 -14.35 -5.67
N GLY A 24 -14.83 -14.50 -4.75
CA GLY A 24 -13.87 -13.47 -4.51
C GLY A 24 -13.28 -13.16 -5.89
N SER A 25 -13.44 -11.92 -6.36
CA SER A 25 -12.82 -11.50 -7.61
C SER A 25 -11.35 -11.88 -7.52
N GLU A 26 -10.85 -12.64 -8.50
CA GLU A 26 -9.41 -12.91 -8.58
C GLU A 26 -8.67 -11.57 -8.51
N PRO A 27 -7.60 -11.48 -7.70
CA PRO A 27 -6.86 -10.24 -7.60
C PRO A 27 -6.35 -9.85 -8.99
N ASP A 28 -6.52 -8.59 -9.35
CA ASP A 28 -5.98 -8.03 -10.57
C ASP A 28 -4.45 -8.17 -10.54
N LYS A 29 -3.93 -9.06 -11.38
CA LYS A 29 -2.51 -9.41 -11.42
C LYS A 29 -1.66 -8.22 -11.85
N GLU A 30 -2.16 -7.37 -12.75
CA GLU A 30 -1.44 -6.20 -13.21
C GLU A 30 -1.37 -5.14 -12.10
N LEU A 31 -2.49 -4.84 -11.44
CA LEU A 31 -2.50 -3.93 -10.31
C LEU A 31 -1.61 -4.43 -9.16
N THR A 32 -1.68 -5.71 -8.86
CA THR A 32 -0.85 -6.33 -7.81
C THR A 32 0.64 -6.19 -8.14
N LYS A 33 1.02 -6.39 -9.40
CA LYS A 33 2.40 -6.20 -9.85
C LYS A 33 2.84 -4.75 -9.71
N GLN A 34 2.02 -3.80 -10.15
CA GLN A 34 2.33 -2.36 -10.03
C GLN A 34 2.53 -1.94 -8.58
N VAL A 35 1.68 -2.41 -7.66
CA VAL A 35 1.84 -2.14 -6.23
C VAL A 35 3.13 -2.76 -5.69
N ALA A 36 3.45 -3.99 -6.07
CA ALA A 36 4.68 -4.66 -5.65
C ALA A 36 5.94 -3.92 -6.15
N ASP A 37 5.92 -3.42 -7.38
CA ASP A 37 7.01 -2.63 -7.95
C ASP A 37 7.22 -1.33 -7.16
N ILE A 38 6.13 -0.62 -6.83
CA ILE A 38 6.17 0.60 -6.00
C ILE A 38 6.73 0.31 -4.61
N LEU A 39 6.26 -0.73 -3.94
CA LEU A 39 6.77 -1.13 -2.63
C LEU A 39 8.26 -1.49 -2.67
N THR A 40 8.71 -2.07 -3.78
CA THR A 40 10.12 -2.37 -4.00
C THR A 40 10.95 -1.08 -4.15
N GLU A 41 10.43 -0.08 -4.84
CA GLU A 41 11.07 1.25 -4.91
C GLU A 41 11.14 1.92 -3.53
N CYS A 42 10.06 1.88 -2.76
CA CYS A 42 10.04 2.42 -1.41
C CYS A 42 11.13 1.79 -0.52
N LYS A 43 11.36 0.48 -0.63
CA LYS A 43 12.35 -0.25 0.17
C LYS A 43 13.80 0.09 -0.18
N LYS A 44 14.07 0.69 -1.33
CA LYS A 44 15.42 1.14 -1.71
C LYS A 44 15.88 2.34 -0.90
N ILE A 45 14.93 3.11 -0.37
CA ILE A 45 15.23 4.26 0.48
C ILE A 45 15.34 3.78 1.93
N THR A 46 16.53 3.89 2.49
CA THR A 46 16.87 3.39 3.83
C THR A 46 17.46 4.51 4.69
N PRO A 47 17.50 4.36 6.01
CA PRO A 47 18.25 5.27 6.87
C PRO A 47 19.69 5.45 6.38
N GLY A 48 20.18 6.66 6.41
CA GLY A 48 21.48 7.06 5.86
C GLY A 48 21.43 7.63 4.44
N ALA A 49 20.35 7.38 3.67
CA ALA A 49 20.12 8.05 2.39
C ALA A 49 19.88 9.55 2.60
N THR A 50 20.16 10.35 1.59
CA THR A 50 19.96 11.80 1.62
C THR A 50 18.52 12.18 1.26
N ARG A 51 18.12 13.40 1.66
CA ARG A 51 16.86 14.00 1.22
C ARG A 51 16.76 14.07 -0.30
N ALA A 52 17.87 14.38 -0.99
CA ALA A 52 17.91 14.41 -2.44
C ALA A 52 17.60 13.03 -3.07
N GLU A 53 18.09 11.95 -2.48
CA GLU A 53 17.79 10.58 -2.94
C GLU A 53 16.34 10.21 -2.67
N LEU A 54 15.81 10.57 -1.50
CA LEU A 54 14.39 10.39 -1.18
C LEU A 54 13.49 11.06 -2.21
N LEU A 55 13.79 12.29 -2.58
CA LEU A 55 12.98 13.09 -3.51
C LEU A 55 13.00 12.58 -4.96
N LYS A 56 13.85 11.63 -5.31
CA LYS A 56 13.76 10.93 -6.59
C LYS A 56 12.56 9.97 -6.67
N VAL A 57 12.20 9.38 -5.55
CA VAL A 57 11.12 8.38 -5.44
C VAL A 57 9.84 8.99 -4.88
N PHE A 58 9.98 9.91 -3.95
CA PHE A 58 8.88 10.53 -3.23
C PHE A 58 8.75 12.02 -3.57
N THR A 59 7.61 12.58 -3.24
CA THR A 59 7.36 14.02 -3.23
C THR A 59 6.87 14.44 -1.86
N THR A 60 7.05 15.70 -1.52
CA THR A 60 6.54 16.25 -0.26
C THR A 60 5.02 16.23 -0.28
N GLU A 61 4.41 15.82 0.84
CA GLU A 61 2.99 15.98 1.03
C GLU A 61 2.70 17.28 1.80
N GLY A 62 1.53 17.88 1.52
CA GLY A 62 1.01 18.99 2.30
C GLY A 62 0.72 18.56 3.75
N GLY A 63 0.58 19.52 4.64
CA GLY A 63 0.27 19.28 6.04
C GLY A 63 1.34 19.80 7.00
N ILE A 64 1.21 19.44 8.28
CA ILE A 64 2.13 19.88 9.33
C ILE A 64 3.48 19.20 9.12
N SER A 65 4.48 19.98 8.83
CA SER A 65 5.85 19.51 8.64
C SER A 65 6.84 20.36 9.42
N THR A 66 7.93 19.74 9.84
CA THR A 66 9.09 20.43 10.39
C THR A 66 10.31 20.14 9.51
N ALA A 67 11.37 20.91 9.67
CA ALA A 67 12.61 20.67 8.92
C ALA A 67 13.18 19.26 9.14
N THR A 68 12.89 18.66 10.30
CA THR A 68 13.43 17.34 10.68
C THR A 68 12.43 16.19 10.57
N ARG A 69 11.13 16.46 10.35
CA ARG A 69 10.10 15.43 10.22
C ARG A 69 9.05 15.85 9.22
N ARG A 70 8.77 14.98 8.26
CA ARG A 70 7.78 15.22 7.22
C ARG A 70 7.24 13.90 6.66
N THR A 71 5.98 13.94 6.20
CA THR A 71 5.37 12.90 5.39
C THR A 71 5.66 13.11 3.91
N PHE A 72 5.94 12.04 3.21
CA PHE A 72 6.18 12.03 1.77
C PHE A 72 5.26 11.03 1.10
N ALA A 73 4.78 11.39 -0.10
CA ALA A 73 3.97 10.54 -0.94
C ALA A 73 4.78 9.98 -2.11
N HIS A 74 4.54 8.75 -2.50
CA HIS A 74 5.21 8.15 -3.64
C HIS A 74 4.79 8.84 -4.94
N ARG A 75 5.76 9.17 -5.82
CA ARG A 75 5.50 9.97 -7.04
C ARG A 75 4.52 9.31 -8.01
N ARG A 76 4.52 7.97 -8.12
CA ARG A 76 3.63 7.22 -9.01
C ARG A 76 2.30 6.81 -8.35
N CYS A 77 2.22 6.86 -7.03
CA CYS A 77 1.02 6.51 -6.27
C CYS A 77 0.91 7.39 -5.02
N PRO A 78 0.21 8.52 -5.09
CA PRO A 78 0.12 9.49 -3.98
C PRO A 78 -0.54 8.92 -2.72
N TYR A 79 -1.24 7.79 -2.83
CA TYR A 79 -1.84 7.10 -1.69
C TYR A 79 -0.83 6.30 -0.86
N ILE A 80 0.34 6.01 -1.40
CA ILE A 80 1.42 5.34 -0.67
C ILE A 80 2.34 6.38 -0.07
N LYS A 81 2.42 6.40 1.25
CA LYS A 81 3.12 7.40 2.03
C LYS A 81 4.15 6.80 2.96
N VAL A 82 5.11 7.62 3.35
CA VAL A 82 6.12 7.32 4.37
C VAL A 82 6.35 8.54 5.26
N ASP A 83 6.56 8.31 6.54
CA ASP A 83 7.02 9.34 7.47
C ASP A 83 8.52 9.26 7.61
N VAL A 84 9.19 10.39 7.45
CA VAL A 84 10.65 10.47 7.48
C VAL A 84 11.11 11.46 8.52
N GLU A 85 12.08 11.03 9.32
CA GLU A 85 12.83 11.88 10.23
C GLU A 85 14.25 12.05 9.70
N PHE A 86 14.74 13.28 9.70
CA PHE A 86 16.05 13.63 9.20
C PHE A 86 16.99 14.05 10.32
N THR A 87 18.26 13.77 10.10
CA THR A 87 19.37 14.42 10.80
C THR A 87 19.81 15.58 9.93
N PRO A 88 19.73 16.82 10.41
CA PRO A 88 20.19 17.97 9.65
C PRO A 88 21.69 17.87 9.33
N SER A 89 22.05 18.18 8.10
CA SER A 89 23.46 18.40 7.76
C SER A 89 23.92 19.66 8.46
N GLU A 90 24.98 19.54 9.25
CA GLU A 90 25.46 20.63 10.11
C GLU A 90 25.73 21.92 9.34
N SER A 91 24.93 22.92 9.61
CA SER A 91 25.24 24.30 9.33
C SER A 91 24.84 25.13 10.54
N LYS A 92 25.82 25.71 11.16
CA LYS A 92 25.67 26.58 12.34
C LYS A 92 24.80 27.83 12.08
N GLN A 93 24.50 28.14 10.81
CA GLN A 93 23.83 29.38 10.44
C GLN A 93 22.30 29.29 10.32
N LYS A 94 21.73 28.09 9.97
CA LYS A 94 20.29 27.92 9.82
C LYS A 94 19.87 26.47 10.16
N PRO A 95 19.73 26.12 11.43
CA PRO A 95 19.47 24.75 11.85
C PRO A 95 18.08 24.22 11.47
N LEU A 96 17.16 25.08 11.03
CA LEU A 96 15.78 24.75 10.67
C LEU A 96 15.52 24.76 9.15
N GLU A 97 16.55 24.92 8.32
CA GLU A 97 16.39 24.90 6.87
C GLU A 97 16.50 23.48 6.33
N GLU A 98 15.53 23.07 5.52
CA GLU A 98 15.54 21.77 4.83
C GLU A 98 16.64 21.77 3.75
N ARG A 99 17.52 20.77 3.77
CA ARG A 99 18.63 20.67 2.81
C ARG A 99 18.63 19.34 2.07
N PRO A 100 19.04 19.36 0.80
CA PRO A 100 19.20 18.13 0.02
C PRO A 100 20.17 17.12 0.65
N THR A 101 21.13 17.62 1.44
CA THR A 101 22.17 16.83 2.12
C THR A 101 21.75 16.29 3.48
N ASP A 102 20.57 16.67 4.00
CA ASP A 102 20.05 16.09 5.23
C ASP A 102 19.92 14.57 5.07
N THR A 103 20.35 13.82 6.08
CA THR A 103 20.30 12.35 6.03
C THR A 103 19.09 11.81 6.74
N ILE A 104 18.51 10.75 6.19
CA ILE A 104 17.39 10.05 6.81
C ILE A 104 17.88 9.35 8.07
N ARG A 105 17.31 9.73 9.20
CA ARG A 105 17.52 9.05 10.48
C ARG A 105 16.59 7.87 10.65
N LYS A 106 15.31 8.05 10.27
CA LYS A 106 14.27 7.05 10.37
C LYS A 106 13.29 7.22 9.24
N ILE A 107 12.82 6.11 8.70
CA ILE A 107 11.75 6.05 7.72
C ILE A 107 10.73 5.00 8.16
N SER A 108 9.44 5.31 8.07
CA SER A 108 8.37 4.36 8.36
C SER A 108 8.27 3.28 7.29
N ARG A 109 7.54 2.21 7.57
CA ARG A 109 7.05 1.33 6.51
C ARG A 109 6.09 2.12 5.63
N PRO A 110 6.03 1.83 4.32
CA PRO A 110 5.00 2.41 3.46
C PRO A 110 3.60 2.05 3.98
N TYR A 111 2.70 3.02 3.97
CA TYR A 111 1.30 2.84 4.35
C TYR A 111 0.37 3.50 3.34
N LEU A 112 -0.90 3.12 3.36
CA LEU A 112 -1.92 3.70 2.49
C LEU A 112 -2.69 4.77 3.26
N GLU A 113 -2.78 5.95 2.69
CA GLU A 113 -3.59 7.03 3.20
C GLU A 113 -4.13 7.86 2.02
N TRP A 114 -5.39 8.26 2.11
CA TRP A 114 -5.97 9.16 1.13
C TRP A 114 -5.24 10.49 1.17
N SER A 115 -4.89 11.01 0.00
CA SER A 115 -4.51 12.41 -0.08
C SER A 115 -5.69 13.24 0.37
N ILE A 116 -5.46 14.14 1.33
CA ILE A 116 -6.40 15.18 1.65
C ILE A 116 -6.33 16.12 0.44
N GLY A 117 -7.21 15.89 -0.52
CA GLY A 117 -7.34 16.80 -1.65
C GLY A 117 -7.91 18.10 -1.14
N ASP A 118 -7.28 19.20 -1.52
CA ASP A 118 -7.82 20.55 -1.38
C ASP A 118 -9.09 20.71 -2.22
#